data_0ddcca7c6054e7c2f80c8d67f3359fba
#
_entry.id   0ddcca7c6054e7c2f80c8d67f3359fba
#
_cell.length_a   1.000
_cell.length_b   1.000
_cell.length_c   1.000
_cell.angle_alpha   90.00
_cell.angle_beta   90.00
_cell.angle_gamma   90.00
#
_symmetry.space_group_name_H-M   'P 1'
#
loop_
_entity.id
_entity.type
_entity.pdbx_description
1 polymer ?
#
loop_
_entity_poly.entity_id
_entity_poly.type
_entity_poly.pdbx_seq_one_letter_code
_entity_poly.pdbx_strand_id
1 'polypeptide(L)'
;MASSEIEVVSSDSKAQQNPSEAPVIDVFSACAYGDFQKLRKFVEEDGASLSQPDLNGYYAIQWAALNNFPDIVQYIIEHGGDVNATDNMQQTALHWVAVRGAIAVADVLLQNGARVEAVDVNGYRAVHVAAQYGQTAFLNHIVVKYQADFDAPDNEGRSPIHWAAYKGFADTIRLLLFRDACQGRQDKEGCTPLHWAAIRGHVEACTVLVHAGTKQELMVKDNAGFTPAQLASDKGHRHVALFLSNAQRAHSNHWLGKFWSGKMADIGYAPILFCTIIILTVLFINSILAAPNLPKVTAVVGLWGWAAVSVSVGSLVMFYRCSKDPGYLKRPGDVGYHKDTEDLLLNIDLNNSSMWTGNWSQLCPTCKIVRPVRSKHCPICKRCVEQFDHHCPWISNCVGKVRSCINYYFCPSQKRKMKPFDGFIKFCFLIKWVDVWDKDIASEIFIIS
;
A
#
# COMPACT_ATOMS: atom_id res chain seq x y z
N MET A 1 -24.99 4.80 -16.85
CA MET A 1 -23.61 4.95 -17.36
C MET A 1 -23.23 3.66 -18.06
N ALA A 2 -23.17 3.68 -19.39
CA ALA A 2 -22.57 2.59 -20.15
C ALA A 2 -21.07 2.66 -19.87
N SER A 3 -20.49 1.62 -19.28
CA SER A 3 -19.06 1.52 -19.12
C SER A 3 -18.46 1.36 -20.51
N SER A 4 -17.66 2.33 -20.95
CA SER A 4 -16.78 2.19 -22.10
C SER A 4 -15.58 1.28 -21.71
N GLU A 5 -15.88 0.10 -21.18
CA GLU A 5 -14.89 -0.93 -20.96
C GLU A 5 -14.47 -1.48 -22.31
N ILE A 6 -13.18 -1.76 -22.46
CA ILE A 6 -12.74 -2.57 -23.59
C ILE A 6 -13.40 -3.94 -23.38
N GLU A 7 -14.48 -4.20 -24.10
CA GLU A 7 -15.01 -5.54 -24.20
C GLU A 7 -13.99 -6.37 -24.97
N VAL A 8 -13.13 -7.04 -24.22
CA VAL A 8 -12.42 -8.18 -24.77
C VAL A 8 -13.52 -9.16 -25.13
N VAL A 9 -13.78 -9.36 -26.40
CA VAL A 9 -14.60 -10.47 -26.88
C VAL A 9 -13.92 -11.72 -26.35
N SER A 10 -14.32 -12.10 -25.11
CA SER A 10 -13.84 -13.33 -24.53
C SER A 10 -14.45 -14.44 -25.36
N SER A 11 -13.61 -15.19 -26.02
CA SER A 11 -13.95 -16.49 -26.59
C SER A 11 -14.44 -17.48 -25.53
N ASP A 12 -14.63 -17.04 -24.29
CA ASP A 12 -14.96 -17.86 -23.12
C ASP A 12 -16.44 -18.27 -23.04
N SER A 13 -17.30 -17.88 -24.00
CA SER A 13 -18.72 -18.29 -23.95
C SER A 13 -19.06 -19.59 -24.73
N LYS A 14 -18.08 -20.25 -25.34
CA LYS A 14 -18.29 -21.60 -25.89
C LYS A 14 -17.02 -22.44 -25.83
N ALA A 15 -17.08 -23.49 -25.05
CA ALA A 15 -16.22 -24.66 -25.04
C ALA A 15 -15.00 -24.63 -24.13
N GLN A 16 -15.11 -25.43 -23.09
CA GLN A 16 -14.06 -26.33 -22.65
C GLN A 16 -13.69 -27.30 -23.82
N GLN A 17 -13.19 -26.75 -24.93
CA GLN A 17 -12.52 -27.55 -25.97
C GLN A 17 -11.04 -27.31 -25.78
N ASN A 18 -10.27 -28.41 -25.75
CA ASN A 18 -8.82 -28.39 -25.68
C ASN A 18 -8.27 -27.39 -26.71
N PRO A 19 -7.28 -26.52 -26.35
CA PRO A 19 -6.70 -25.53 -27.28
C PRO A 19 -6.07 -26.16 -28.53
N SER A 20 -5.89 -27.48 -28.58
CA SER A 20 -5.33 -28.24 -29.69
C SER A 20 -6.31 -28.60 -30.80
N GLU A 21 -7.61 -28.25 -30.71
CA GLU A 21 -8.64 -28.70 -31.67
C GLU A 21 -9.40 -27.57 -32.40
N ALA A 22 -9.11 -26.31 -32.12
CA ALA A 22 -9.72 -25.21 -32.88
C ALA A 22 -9.16 -25.21 -34.31
N PRO A 23 -10.02 -25.26 -35.36
CA PRO A 23 -9.51 -25.26 -36.72
C PRO A 23 -8.87 -23.93 -37.04
N VAL A 24 -7.54 -23.94 -37.28
CA VAL A 24 -6.81 -22.80 -37.82
C VAL A 24 -7.06 -22.76 -39.31
N ILE A 25 -7.92 -21.82 -39.74
CA ILE A 25 -8.42 -21.74 -41.13
C ILE A 25 -7.92 -20.52 -41.89
N ASP A 26 -7.37 -19.53 -41.21
CA ASP A 26 -6.89 -18.27 -41.76
C ASP A 26 -5.70 -17.69 -40.97
N VAL A 27 -5.16 -16.58 -41.45
CA VAL A 27 -4.06 -15.84 -40.82
C VAL A 27 -4.41 -15.38 -39.42
N PHE A 28 -5.65 -14.91 -39.19
CA PHE A 28 -6.07 -14.36 -37.93
C PHE A 28 -6.18 -15.46 -36.86
N SER A 29 -6.75 -16.61 -37.21
CA SER A 29 -6.82 -17.76 -36.30
C SER A 29 -5.41 -18.34 -36.06
N ALA A 30 -4.50 -18.35 -37.05
CA ALA A 30 -3.11 -18.76 -36.85
C ALA A 30 -2.43 -17.82 -35.81
N CYS A 31 -2.63 -16.52 -35.91
CA CYS A 31 -2.10 -15.55 -34.95
C CYS A 31 -2.76 -15.67 -33.56
N ALA A 32 -4.06 -15.92 -33.50
CA ALA A 32 -4.80 -16.04 -32.25
C ALA A 32 -4.41 -17.32 -31.45
N TYR A 33 -4.16 -18.42 -32.13
CA TYR A 33 -3.81 -19.71 -31.52
C TYR A 33 -2.30 -19.97 -31.44
N GLY A 34 -1.47 -19.10 -32.00
CA GLY A 34 -0.01 -19.25 -31.94
C GLY A 34 0.56 -20.29 -32.90
N ASP A 35 -0.16 -20.67 -33.97
CA ASP A 35 0.31 -21.65 -34.96
C ASP A 35 1.23 -20.96 -35.96
N PHE A 36 2.50 -20.81 -35.58
CA PHE A 36 3.50 -20.12 -36.38
C PHE A 36 3.77 -20.84 -37.73
N GLN A 37 3.65 -22.18 -37.76
CA GLN A 37 3.88 -22.94 -38.99
C GLN A 37 2.77 -22.69 -40.04
N LYS A 38 1.51 -22.68 -39.61
CA LYS A 38 0.39 -22.35 -40.49
C LYS A 38 0.38 -20.88 -40.90
N LEU A 39 0.72 -19.98 -39.98
CA LEU A 39 0.88 -18.57 -40.33
C LEU A 39 1.89 -18.38 -41.44
N ARG A 40 3.03 -19.01 -41.31
CA ARG A 40 4.10 -18.96 -42.30
C ARG A 40 3.64 -19.49 -43.65
N LYS A 41 2.92 -20.61 -43.65
CA LYS A 41 2.35 -21.20 -44.87
C LYS A 41 1.36 -20.25 -45.54
N PHE A 42 0.42 -19.66 -44.79
CA PHE A 42 -0.55 -18.70 -45.37
C PHE A 42 0.15 -17.48 -45.97
N VAL A 43 1.22 -16.99 -45.39
CA VAL A 43 1.93 -15.81 -45.88
C VAL A 43 2.86 -16.16 -47.07
N GLU A 44 3.66 -17.22 -46.97
CA GLU A 44 4.70 -17.56 -47.96
C GLU A 44 4.13 -18.35 -49.14
N GLU A 45 3.16 -19.24 -48.94
CA GLU A 45 2.60 -20.09 -50.01
C GLU A 45 1.30 -19.51 -50.58
N ASP A 46 0.37 -19.03 -49.71
CA ASP A 46 -0.93 -18.55 -50.15
C ASP A 46 -0.94 -17.04 -50.42
N GLY A 47 0.15 -16.32 -50.11
CA GLY A 47 0.31 -14.88 -50.35
C GLY A 47 -0.64 -14.01 -49.51
N ALA A 48 -1.05 -14.48 -48.31
CA ALA A 48 -1.97 -13.76 -47.45
C ALA A 48 -1.35 -12.47 -46.95
N SER A 49 -2.12 -11.36 -47.00
CA SER A 49 -1.67 -10.06 -46.53
C SER A 49 -1.81 -9.94 -45.01
N LEU A 50 -0.71 -9.47 -44.35
CA LEU A 50 -0.71 -9.17 -42.92
C LEU A 50 -1.12 -7.72 -42.56
N SER A 51 -1.32 -6.89 -43.59
CA SER A 51 -1.69 -5.47 -43.45
C SER A 51 -3.20 -5.19 -43.61
N GLN A 52 -4.00 -6.22 -43.85
CA GLN A 52 -5.45 -6.11 -43.96
C GLN A 52 -6.12 -6.54 -42.66
N PRO A 53 -7.21 -5.88 -42.25
CA PRO A 53 -8.00 -6.29 -41.10
C PRO A 53 -8.89 -7.50 -41.43
N ASP A 54 -9.35 -8.20 -40.36
CA ASP A 54 -10.39 -9.21 -40.47
C ASP A 54 -11.78 -8.59 -40.68
N LEU A 55 -12.81 -9.43 -40.79
CA LEU A 55 -14.21 -8.99 -40.99
C LEU A 55 -14.74 -8.08 -39.88
N ASN A 56 -14.12 -8.12 -38.71
CA ASN A 56 -14.48 -7.29 -37.54
C ASN A 56 -13.60 -6.03 -37.43
N GLY A 57 -12.66 -5.84 -38.35
CA GLY A 57 -11.74 -4.71 -38.34
C GLY A 57 -10.48 -4.90 -37.50
N TYR A 58 -10.20 -6.12 -37.03
CA TYR A 58 -9.01 -6.42 -36.25
C TYR A 58 -7.85 -6.91 -37.14
N TYR A 59 -6.64 -6.52 -36.78
CA TYR A 59 -5.43 -6.89 -37.49
C TYR A 59 -4.77 -8.16 -36.89
N ALA A 60 -4.06 -8.90 -37.73
CA ALA A 60 -3.35 -10.10 -37.31
C ALA A 60 -2.38 -9.83 -36.13
N ILE A 61 -1.73 -8.67 -36.14
CA ILE A 61 -0.80 -8.23 -35.07
C ILE A 61 -1.54 -8.05 -33.72
N GLN A 62 -2.79 -7.61 -33.72
CA GLN A 62 -3.59 -7.43 -32.51
C GLN A 62 -3.93 -8.79 -31.87
N TRP A 63 -4.31 -9.79 -32.68
CA TRP A 63 -4.58 -11.14 -32.21
C TRP A 63 -3.34 -11.82 -31.60
N ALA A 64 -2.19 -11.71 -32.28
CA ALA A 64 -0.92 -12.23 -31.77
C ALA A 64 -0.49 -11.52 -30.47
N ALA A 65 -0.71 -10.20 -30.41
CA ALA A 65 -0.38 -9.37 -29.26
C ALA A 65 -1.23 -9.70 -28.03
N LEU A 66 -2.55 -9.86 -28.19
CA LEU A 66 -3.47 -10.24 -27.10
C LEU A 66 -3.07 -11.59 -26.47
N ASN A 67 -2.63 -12.54 -27.26
CA ASN A 67 -2.33 -13.90 -26.82
C ASN A 67 -0.85 -14.13 -26.46
N ASN A 68 -0.06 -13.05 -26.41
CA ASN A 68 1.34 -13.06 -25.96
C ASN A 68 2.27 -13.95 -26.81
N PHE A 69 2.24 -13.79 -28.15
CA PHE A 69 3.12 -14.48 -29.08
C PHE A 69 4.16 -13.51 -29.68
N PRO A 70 5.28 -13.24 -29.00
CA PRO A 70 6.28 -12.27 -29.45
C PRO A 70 6.92 -12.63 -30.77
N ASP A 71 7.19 -13.91 -31.01
CA ASP A 71 7.81 -14.40 -32.27
C ASP A 71 6.88 -14.17 -33.47
N ILE A 72 5.57 -14.37 -33.28
CA ILE A 72 4.56 -14.12 -34.34
C ILE A 72 4.45 -12.62 -34.58
N VAL A 73 4.43 -11.79 -33.52
CA VAL A 73 4.40 -10.33 -33.69
C VAL A 73 5.63 -9.84 -34.43
N GLN A 74 6.81 -10.34 -34.09
CA GLN A 74 8.04 -9.99 -34.80
C GLN A 74 7.96 -10.40 -36.29
N TYR A 75 7.51 -11.61 -36.57
CA TYR A 75 7.32 -12.10 -37.93
C TYR A 75 6.35 -11.25 -38.75
N ILE A 76 5.22 -10.86 -38.17
CA ILE A 76 4.22 -9.99 -38.80
C ILE A 76 4.83 -8.66 -39.19
N ILE A 77 5.60 -8.02 -38.30
CA ILE A 77 6.26 -6.74 -38.55
C ILE A 77 7.29 -6.87 -39.67
N GLU A 78 8.11 -7.94 -39.69
CA GLU A 78 9.10 -8.20 -40.72
C GLU A 78 8.51 -8.45 -42.10
N HIS A 79 7.25 -8.93 -42.16
CA HIS A 79 6.53 -9.22 -43.43
C HIS A 79 5.49 -8.12 -43.77
N GLY A 80 5.70 -6.89 -43.25
CA GLY A 80 4.95 -5.70 -43.67
C GLY A 80 3.68 -5.44 -42.91
N GLY A 81 3.46 -6.07 -41.76
CA GLY A 81 2.39 -5.69 -40.84
C GLY A 81 2.69 -4.34 -40.21
N ASP A 82 1.68 -3.44 -40.17
CA ASP A 82 1.82 -2.13 -39.52
C ASP A 82 1.73 -2.28 -38.00
N VAL A 83 2.80 -1.94 -37.30
CA VAL A 83 2.89 -1.97 -35.84
C VAL A 83 1.91 -0.99 -35.17
N ASN A 84 1.51 0.06 -35.88
CA ASN A 84 0.57 1.08 -35.41
C ASN A 84 -0.84 0.95 -36.01
N ALA A 85 -1.14 -0.18 -36.67
CA ALA A 85 -2.48 -0.45 -37.18
C ALA A 85 -3.53 -0.32 -36.08
N THR A 86 -4.65 0.33 -36.40
CA THR A 86 -5.73 0.59 -35.47
C THR A 86 -7.03 -0.07 -35.91
N ASP A 87 -7.71 -0.73 -35.00
CA ASP A 87 -9.04 -1.27 -35.23
C ASP A 87 -10.13 -0.18 -35.30
N ASN A 88 -11.39 -0.60 -35.42
CA ASN A 88 -12.54 0.31 -35.47
C ASN A 88 -12.69 1.22 -34.24
N MET A 89 -12.11 0.82 -33.09
CA MET A 89 -12.08 1.62 -31.87
C MET A 89 -10.78 2.44 -31.74
N GLN A 90 -9.98 2.51 -32.82
CA GLN A 90 -8.65 3.14 -32.83
C GLN A 90 -7.65 2.54 -31.84
N GLN A 91 -7.87 1.28 -31.44
CA GLN A 91 -6.94 0.57 -30.56
C GLN A 91 -5.79 -0.01 -31.36
N THR A 92 -4.58 0.17 -30.89
CA THR A 92 -3.36 -0.45 -31.42
C THR A 92 -3.07 -1.80 -30.77
N ALA A 93 -2.16 -2.57 -31.33
CA ALA A 93 -1.67 -3.80 -30.70
C ALA A 93 -1.16 -3.58 -29.27
N LEU A 94 -0.61 -2.39 -28.96
CA LEU A 94 -0.14 -2.04 -27.61
C LEU A 94 -1.28 -1.93 -26.58
N HIS A 95 -2.47 -1.47 -26.98
CA HIS A 95 -3.66 -1.49 -26.12
C HIS A 95 -4.08 -2.93 -25.79
N TRP A 96 -4.02 -3.83 -26.75
CA TRP A 96 -4.38 -5.23 -26.58
C TRP A 96 -3.36 -5.97 -25.68
N VAL A 97 -2.08 -5.66 -25.85
CA VAL A 97 -1.02 -6.13 -24.92
C VAL A 97 -1.25 -5.69 -23.50
N ALA A 98 -1.71 -4.45 -23.30
CA ALA A 98 -1.97 -3.90 -21.95
C ALA A 98 -3.10 -4.63 -21.22
N VAL A 99 -4.06 -5.25 -21.92
CA VAL A 99 -5.12 -6.07 -21.31
C VAL A 99 -4.53 -7.30 -20.60
N ARG A 100 -3.59 -7.98 -21.23
CA ARG A 100 -2.97 -9.20 -20.68
C ARG A 100 -1.70 -8.94 -19.88
N GLY A 101 -1.08 -7.77 -20.06
CA GLY A 101 0.18 -7.41 -19.40
C GLY A 101 1.41 -8.13 -20.00
N ALA A 102 1.37 -8.43 -21.31
CA ALA A 102 2.39 -9.21 -22.01
C ALA A 102 3.64 -8.36 -22.28
N ILE A 103 4.58 -8.32 -21.34
CA ILE A 103 5.78 -7.46 -21.38
C ILE A 103 6.68 -7.80 -22.58
N ALA A 104 6.86 -9.08 -22.89
CA ALA A 104 7.72 -9.49 -24.00
C ALA A 104 7.20 -8.95 -25.36
N VAL A 105 5.90 -9.04 -25.60
CA VAL A 105 5.27 -8.48 -26.81
C VAL A 105 5.33 -6.96 -26.82
N ALA A 106 5.14 -6.31 -25.66
CA ALA A 106 5.29 -4.86 -25.57
C ALA A 106 6.67 -4.40 -25.99
N ASP A 107 7.71 -5.11 -25.55
CA ASP A 107 9.09 -4.80 -25.93
C ASP A 107 9.30 -4.95 -27.45
N VAL A 108 8.77 -6.01 -28.06
CA VAL A 108 8.84 -6.20 -29.53
C VAL A 108 8.14 -5.03 -30.25
N LEU A 109 6.91 -4.70 -29.87
CA LEU A 109 6.16 -3.60 -30.50
C LEU A 109 6.87 -2.24 -30.37
N LEU A 110 7.29 -1.90 -29.15
CA LEU A 110 7.89 -0.60 -28.85
C LEU A 110 9.30 -0.45 -29.48
N GLN A 111 10.08 -1.53 -29.57
CA GLN A 111 11.36 -1.53 -30.26
C GLN A 111 11.20 -1.38 -31.78
N ASN A 112 10.08 -1.83 -32.33
CA ASN A 112 9.74 -1.68 -33.76
C ASN A 112 8.91 -0.42 -34.05
N GLY A 113 8.85 0.57 -33.14
CA GLY A 113 8.27 1.88 -33.38
C GLY A 113 6.77 2.00 -33.08
N ALA A 114 6.21 1.15 -32.21
CA ALA A 114 4.86 1.37 -31.69
C ALA A 114 4.79 2.69 -30.89
N ARG A 115 3.72 3.45 -31.08
CA ARG A 115 3.50 4.70 -30.36
C ARG A 115 3.02 4.40 -28.95
N VAL A 116 3.84 4.68 -27.93
CA VAL A 116 3.49 4.44 -26.51
C VAL A 116 2.31 5.29 -26.06
N GLU A 117 2.16 6.49 -26.62
CA GLU A 117 1.09 7.47 -26.30
C GLU A 117 -0.10 7.41 -27.29
N ALA A 118 -0.23 6.32 -28.07
CA ALA A 118 -1.40 6.15 -28.93
C ALA A 118 -2.70 6.16 -28.10
N VAL A 119 -3.74 6.81 -28.61
CA VAL A 119 -5.04 6.93 -27.95
C VAL A 119 -6.13 6.24 -28.77
N ASP A 120 -7.08 5.63 -28.10
CA ASP A 120 -8.30 5.11 -28.71
C ASP A 120 -9.40 6.20 -28.81
N VAL A 121 -10.58 5.83 -29.29
CA VAL A 121 -11.74 6.74 -29.43
C VAL A 121 -12.17 7.36 -28.09
N ASN A 122 -11.89 6.75 -26.96
CA ASN A 122 -12.20 7.22 -25.62
C ASN A 122 -11.05 8.05 -25.01
N GLY A 123 -9.94 8.20 -25.71
CA GLY A 123 -8.73 8.82 -25.20
C GLY A 123 -7.91 7.91 -24.29
N TYR A 124 -8.17 6.60 -24.27
CA TYR A 124 -7.37 5.67 -23.48
C TYR A 124 -6.04 5.39 -24.17
N ARG A 125 -4.98 5.41 -23.37
CA ARG A 125 -3.65 4.95 -23.73
C ARG A 125 -3.42 3.57 -23.12
N ALA A 126 -2.35 2.89 -23.51
CA ALA A 126 -1.96 1.59 -22.93
C ALA A 126 -1.86 1.63 -21.40
N VAL A 127 -1.45 2.75 -20.80
CA VAL A 127 -1.42 2.95 -19.33
C VAL A 127 -2.80 2.92 -18.68
N HIS A 128 -3.84 3.47 -19.34
CA HIS A 128 -5.22 3.40 -18.86
C HIS A 128 -5.75 1.97 -18.90
N VAL A 129 -5.51 1.27 -20.00
CA VAL A 129 -5.91 -0.12 -20.17
C VAL A 129 -5.21 -1.01 -19.13
N ALA A 130 -3.89 -0.85 -18.96
CA ALA A 130 -3.14 -1.57 -17.93
C ALA A 130 -3.70 -1.33 -16.51
N ALA A 131 -4.12 -0.10 -16.22
CA ALA A 131 -4.74 0.24 -14.93
C ALA A 131 -6.14 -0.37 -14.77
N GLN A 132 -6.93 -0.43 -15.85
CA GLN A 132 -8.26 -1.07 -15.87
C GLN A 132 -8.19 -2.59 -15.62
N TYR A 133 -7.13 -3.25 -16.08
CA TYR A 133 -6.94 -4.69 -15.94
C TYR A 133 -5.96 -5.08 -14.81
N GLY A 134 -5.44 -4.10 -14.07
CA GLY A 134 -4.55 -4.35 -12.93
C GLY A 134 -3.17 -4.87 -13.30
N GLN A 135 -2.73 -4.63 -14.54
CA GLN A 135 -1.44 -5.10 -15.05
C GLN A 135 -0.27 -4.25 -14.52
N THR A 136 -0.04 -4.32 -13.22
CA THR A 136 0.89 -3.43 -12.50
C THR A 136 2.33 -3.58 -13.01
N ALA A 137 2.77 -4.80 -13.30
CA ALA A 137 4.12 -5.06 -13.82
C ALA A 137 4.33 -4.44 -15.20
N PHE A 138 3.37 -4.64 -16.11
CA PHE A 138 3.38 -4.04 -17.44
C PHE A 138 3.37 -2.51 -17.36
N LEU A 139 2.47 -1.94 -16.53
CA LEU A 139 2.38 -0.49 -16.34
C LEU A 139 3.73 0.08 -15.85
N ASN A 140 4.35 -0.55 -14.85
CA ASN A 140 5.68 -0.13 -14.40
C ASN A 140 6.73 -0.23 -15.52
N HIS A 141 6.70 -1.30 -16.30
CA HIS A 141 7.65 -1.52 -17.39
C HIS A 141 7.59 -0.43 -18.46
N ILE A 142 6.39 -0.10 -18.96
CA ILE A 142 6.23 0.92 -20.00
C ILE A 142 6.53 2.34 -19.49
N VAL A 143 6.22 2.64 -18.21
CA VAL A 143 6.54 3.93 -17.59
C VAL A 143 8.04 4.09 -17.40
N VAL A 144 8.73 3.05 -16.94
CA VAL A 144 10.16 3.14 -16.63
C VAL A 144 11.02 3.10 -17.89
N LYS A 145 10.76 2.15 -18.77
CA LYS A 145 11.62 1.89 -19.93
C LYS A 145 11.29 2.80 -21.13
N TYR A 146 10.01 3.08 -21.33
CA TYR A 146 9.53 3.82 -22.49
C TYR A 146 8.93 5.19 -22.13
N GLN A 147 9.02 5.60 -20.86
CA GLN A 147 8.60 6.91 -20.34
C GLN A 147 7.13 7.25 -20.65
N ALA A 148 6.25 6.24 -20.62
CA ALA A 148 4.82 6.43 -20.78
C ALA A 148 4.26 7.38 -19.71
N ASP A 149 3.37 8.30 -20.12
CA ASP A 149 2.72 9.22 -19.20
C ASP A 149 1.66 8.50 -18.34
N PHE A 150 2.03 8.19 -17.12
CA PHE A 150 1.20 7.48 -16.15
C PHE A 150 0.11 8.33 -15.50
N ASP A 151 0.08 9.64 -15.74
CA ASP A 151 -0.93 10.56 -15.19
C ASP A 151 -1.75 11.26 -16.28
N ALA A 152 -1.64 10.81 -17.54
CA ALA A 152 -2.40 11.33 -18.66
C ALA A 152 -3.91 11.21 -18.43
N PRO A 153 -4.71 12.23 -18.77
CA PRO A 153 -6.18 12.12 -18.74
C PRO A 153 -6.73 11.44 -20.00
N ASP A 154 -7.83 10.73 -19.86
CA ASP A 154 -8.69 10.31 -20.97
C ASP A 154 -9.65 11.44 -21.39
N ASN A 155 -10.54 11.16 -22.36
CA ASN A 155 -11.51 12.14 -22.84
C ASN A 155 -12.49 12.61 -21.75
N GLU A 156 -12.69 11.84 -20.68
CA GLU A 156 -13.52 12.21 -19.52
C GLU A 156 -12.72 12.86 -18.38
N GLY A 157 -11.43 13.11 -18.59
CA GLY A 157 -10.53 13.69 -17.59
C GLY A 157 -10.02 12.69 -16.55
N ARG A 158 -10.29 11.38 -16.73
CA ARG A 158 -9.87 10.32 -15.82
C ARG A 158 -8.43 9.90 -16.16
N SER A 159 -7.56 9.86 -15.18
CA SER A 159 -6.23 9.31 -15.33
C SER A 159 -6.18 7.81 -14.94
N PRO A 160 -5.09 7.08 -15.21
CA PRO A 160 -4.98 5.66 -14.89
C PRO A 160 -5.30 5.31 -13.43
N ILE A 161 -5.01 6.22 -12.46
CA ILE A 161 -5.33 5.98 -11.06
C ILE A 161 -6.85 5.99 -10.78
N HIS A 162 -7.66 6.71 -11.57
CA HIS A 162 -9.12 6.66 -11.47
C HIS A 162 -9.63 5.27 -11.87
N TRP A 163 -9.10 4.71 -12.94
CA TRP A 163 -9.44 3.37 -13.42
C TRP A 163 -9.01 2.27 -12.47
N ALA A 164 -7.78 2.35 -11.95
CA ALA A 164 -7.32 1.42 -10.92
C ALA A 164 -8.18 1.50 -9.64
N ALA A 165 -8.63 2.70 -9.25
CA ALA A 165 -9.51 2.91 -8.11
C ALA A 165 -10.92 2.37 -8.37
N TYR A 166 -11.48 2.59 -9.56
CA TYR A 166 -12.78 2.06 -9.98
C TYR A 166 -12.82 0.53 -9.97
N LYS A 167 -11.75 -0.11 -10.44
CA LYS A 167 -11.64 -1.59 -10.46
C LYS A 167 -11.14 -2.17 -9.13
N GLY A 168 -10.59 -1.36 -8.22
CA GLY A 168 -10.12 -1.79 -6.91
C GLY A 168 -8.70 -2.36 -6.86
N PHE A 169 -7.88 -2.12 -7.89
CA PHE A 169 -6.51 -2.62 -7.98
C PHE A 169 -5.55 -1.82 -7.08
N ALA A 170 -5.53 -2.18 -5.80
CA ALA A 170 -4.76 -1.48 -4.77
C ALA A 170 -3.25 -1.44 -5.07
N ASP A 171 -2.69 -2.48 -5.67
CA ASP A 171 -1.27 -2.54 -6.01
C ASP A 171 -0.92 -1.59 -7.16
N THR A 172 -1.78 -1.48 -8.18
CA THR A 172 -1.63 -0.49 -9.25
C THR A 172 -1.73 0.93 -8.70
N ILE A 173 -2.67 1.18 -7.77
CA ILE A 173 -2.77 2.47 -7.07
C ILE A 173 -1.49 2.77 -6.29
N ARG A 174 -0.91 1.79 -5.57
CA ARG A 174 0.36 1.95 -4.84
C ARG A 174 1.51 2.34 -5.78
N LEU A 175 1.61 1.67 -6.92
CA LEU A 175 2.61 1.98 -7.93
C LEU A 175 2.44 3.40 -8.46
N LEU A 176 1.24 3.77 -8.91
CA LEU A 176 0.95 5.09 -9.46
C LEU A 176 1.23 6.20 -8.44
N LEU A 177 0.79 6.04 -7.19
CA LEU A 177 1.09 6.98 -6.11
C LEU A 177 2.59 7.01 -5.77
N PHE A 178 3.29 5.87 -5.88
CA PHE A 178 4.75 5.85 -5.70
C PHE A 178 5.47 6.65 -6.78
N ARG A 179 4.89 6.74 -7.99
CA ARG A 179 5.34 7.56 -9.12
C ARG A 179 4.82 9.00 -9.09
N ASP A 180 4.20 9.44 -7.99
CA ASP A 180 3.64 10.79 -7.81
C ASP A 180 2.43 11.12 -8.69
N ALA A 181 1.64 10.11 -9.10
CA ALA A 181 0.36 10.34 -9.77
C ALA A 181 -0.57 11.20 -8.91
N CYS A 182 -1.27 12.13 -9.53
CA CYS A 182 -2.14 13.09 -8.88
C CYS A 182 -3.45 12.45 -8.42
N GLN A 183 -3.55 12.03 -7.16
CA GLN A 183 -4.78 11.44 -6.61
C GLN A 183 -5.89 12.46 -6.32
N GLY A 184 -5.59 13.76 -6.33
CA GLY A 184 -6.57 14.84 -6.13
C GLY A 184 -7.22 15.33 -7.42
N ARG A 185 -6.83 14.80 -8.59
CA ARG A 185 -7.42 15.20 -9.88
C ARG A 185 -8.90 14.82 -9.90
N GLN A 186 -9.73 15.76 -10.37
CA GLN A 186 -11.15 15.54 -10.61
C GLN A 186 -11.38 15.31 -12.10
N ASP A 187 -12.22 14.35 -12.43
CA ASP A 187 -12.72 14.11 -13.77
C ASP A 187 -13.84 15.12 -14.15
N LYS A 188 -14.46 14.97 -15.31
CA LYS A 188 -15.56 15.84 -15.75
C LYS A 188 -16.81 15.78 -14.87
N GLU A 189 -16.99 14.71 -14.10
CA GLU A 189 -18.07 14.56 -13.12
C GLU A 189 -17.69 15.18 -11.75
N GLY A 190 -16.47 15.71 -11.61
CA GLY A 190 -15.92 16.22 -10.36
C GLY A 190 -15.43 15.12 -9.43
N CYS A 191 -15.40 13.86 -9.88
CA CYS A 191 -15.00 12.71 -9.10
C CYS A 191 -13.49 12.56 -9.05
N THR A 192 -12.93 12.32 -7.86
CA THR A 192 -11.54 11.92 -7.67
C THR A 192 -11.42 10.39 -7.68
N PRO A 193 -10.21 9.82 -7.76
CA PRO A 193 -10.01 8.38 -7.61
C PRO A 193 -10.66 7.81 -6.34
N LEU A 194 -10.66 8.57 -5.23
CA LEU A 194 -11.30 8.15 -3.98
C LEU A 194 -12.84 8.05 -4.11
N HIS A 195 -13.48 8.95 -4.90
CA HIS A 195 -14.91 8.84 -5.19
C HIS A 195 -15.20 7.54 -5.94
N TRP A 196 -14.44 7.20 -6.96
CA TRP A 196 -14.61 5.98 -7.74
C TRP A 196 -14.41 4.70 -6.93
N ALA A 197 -13.36 4.66 -6.09
CA ALA A 197 -13.16 3.55 -5.17
C ALA A 197 -14.31 3.40 -4.15
N ALA A 198 -14.86 4.54 -3.68
CA ALA A 198 -15.98 4.58 -2.74
C ALA A 198 -17.31 4.13 -3.39
N ILE A 199 -17.59 4.56 -4.62
CA ILE A 199 -18.77 4.14 -5.41
C ILE A 199 -18.78 2.61 -5.61
N ARG A 200 -17.61 2.01 -5.82
CA ARG A 200 -17.49 0.56 -6.06
C ARG A 200 -17.29 -0.25 -4.78
N GLY A 201 -17.09 0.41 -3.64
CA GLY A 201 -16.96 -0.26 -2.35
C GLY A 201 -15.60 -0.94 -2.10
N HIS A 202 -14.54 -0.54 -2.81
CA HIS A 202 -13.21 -1.13 -2.71
C HIS A 202 -12.46 -0.64 -1.47
N VAL A 203 -12.58 -1.35 -0.34
CA VAL A 203 -12.00 -0.97 0.96
C VAL A 203 -10.49 -0.80 0.87
N GLU A 204 -9.78 -1.72 0.21
CA GLU A 204 -8.32 -1.68 0.13
C GLU A 204 -7.84 -0.48 -0.71
N ALA A 205 -8.47 -0.23 -1.86
CA ALA A 205 -8.18 0.94 -2.68
C ALA A 205 -8.43 2.24 -1.90
N CYS A 206 -9.56 2.37 -1.21
CA CYS A 206 -9.84 3.51 -0.33
C CYS A 206 -8.78 3.67 0.76
N THR A 207 -8.34 2.56 1.38
CA THR A 207 -7.32 2.59 2.42
C THR A 207 -5.99 3.12 1.91
N VAL A 208 -5.56 2.66 0.73
CA VAL A 208 -4.30 3.12 0.12
C VAL A 208 -4.38 4.61 -0.22
N LEU A 209 -5.47 5.06 -0.85
CA LEU A 209 -5.68 6.47 -1.21
C LEU A 209 -5.74 7.37 0.02
N VAL A 210 -6.48 6.98 1.07
CA VAL A 210 -6.58 7.76 2.33
C VAL A 210 -5.25 7.86 3.05
N HIS A 211 -4.45 6.79 3.08
CA HIS A 211 -3.15 6.82 3.77
C HIS A 211 -2.07 7.60 3.02
N ALA A 212 -2.13 7.63 1.69
CA ALA A 212 -1.21 8.40 0.87
C ALA A 212 -1.63 9.87 0.73
N GLY A 213 -2.93 10.13 0.85
CA GLY A 213 -3.54 11.40 0.57
C GLY A 213 -3.50 12.44 1.68
N THR A 214 -4.04 13.58 1.36
CA THR A 214 -4.23 14.71 2.27
C THR A 214 -5.65 14.73 2.84
N LYS A 215 -5.83 15.49 3.93
CA LYS A 215 -7.16 15.71 4.52
C LYS A 215 -8.16 16.34 3.55
N GLN A 216 -7.67 17.17 2.64
CA GLN A 216 -8.50 17.90 1.69
C GLN A 216 -9.21 16.93 0.73
N GLU A 217 -8.56 15.88 0.29
CA GLU A 217 -9.10 14.89 -0.65
C GLU A 217 -10.29 14.11 -0.08
N LEU A 218 -10.34 13.92 1.26
CA LEU A 218 -11.49 13.29 1.94
C LEU A 218 -12.75 14.17 1.90
N MET A 219 -12.60 15.48 1.71
CA MET A 219 -13.68 16.47 1.77
C MET A 219 -14.03 17.04 0.39
N VAL A 220 -13.32 16.64 -0.65
CA VAL A 220 -13.63 17.04 -2.03
C VAL A 220 -15.05 16.57 -2.34
N LYS A 221 -15.79 17.43 -3.02
CA LYS A 221 -17.15 17.15 -3.50
C LYS A 221 -17.13 16.97 -5.02
N ASP A 222 -17.93 16.04 -5.49
CA ASP A 222 -18.22 15.91 -6.91
C ASP A 222 -19.16 17.04 -7.40
N ASN A 223 -19.50 17.07 -8.68
CA ASN A 223 -20.38 18.08 -9.25
C ASN A 223 -21.82 17.99 -8.70
N ALA A 224 -22.22 16.88 -8.12
CA ALA A 224 -23.51 16.70 -7.44
C ALA A 224 -23.46 17.14 -5.96
N GLY A 225 -22.30 17.53 -5.46
CA GLY A 225 -22.09 18.01 -4.09
C GLY A 225 -21.80 16.92 -3.06
N PHE A 226 -21.60 15.67 -3.48
CA PHE A 226 -21.34 14.54 -2.58
C PHE A 226 -19.84 14.34 -2.32
N THR A 227 -19.51 14.00 -1.08
CA THR A 227 -18.17 13.53 -0.71
C THR A 227 -18.03 12.02 -0.96
N PRO A 228 -16.80 11.45 -1.04
CA PRO A 228 -16.60 10.01 -1.20
C PRO A 228 -17.32 9.17 -0.15
N ALA A 229 -17.37 9.63 1.12
CA ALA A 229 -18.09 8.93 2.19
C ALA A 229 -19.61 8.90 1.98
N GLN A 230 -20.19 9.99 1.48
CA GLN A 230 -21.61 10.08 1.17
C GLN A 230 -21.98 9.19 -0.02
N LEU A 231 -21.17 9.18 -1.08
CA LEU A 231 -21.37 8.29 -2.22
C LEU A 231 -21.28 6.81 -1.84
N ALA A 232 -20.31 6.43 -0.99
CA ALA A 232 -20.23 5.07 -0.48
C ALA A 232 -21.50 4.66 0.30
N SER A 233 -22.05 5.59 1.08
CA SER A 233 -23.32 5.37 1.82
C SER A 233 -24.50 5.22 0.88
N ASP A 234 -24.63 6.10 -0.13
CA ASP A 234 -25.67 6.08 -1.14
C ASP A 234 -25.68 4.77 -1.94
N LYS A 235 -24.50 4.28 -2.31
CA LYS A 235 -24.32 2.98 -3.01
C LYS A 235 -24.43 1.76 -2.09
N GLY A 236 -24.67 1.93 -0.79
CA GLY A 236 -24.86 0.83 0.16
C GLY A 236 -23.56 0.22 0.69
N HIS A 237 -22.39 0.78 0.40
CA HIS A 237 -21.09 0.28 0.86
C HIS A 237 -20.78 0.75 2.28
N ARG A 238 -21.54 0.24 3.27
CA ARG A 238 -21.51 0.69 4.68
C ARG A 238 -20.12 0.64 5.30
N HIS A 239 -19.31 -0.39 5.02
CA HIS A 239 -17.96 -0.50 5.57
C HIS A 239 -17.03 0.61 5.08
N VAL A 240 -17.08 0.92 3.78
CA VAL A 240 -16.31 2.01 3.18
C VAL A 240 -16.80 3.36 3.69
N ALA A 241 -18.11 3.57 3.75
CA ALA A 241 -18.70 4.80 4.26
C ALA A 241 -18.29 5.06 5.73
N LEU A 242 -18.33 4.03 6.58
CA LEU A 242 -17.91 4.12 7.97
C LEU A 242 -16.41 4.41 8.08
N PHE A 243 -15.57 3.72 7.30
CA PHE A 243 -14.12 3.93 7.27
C PHE A 243 -13.79 5.38 6.88
N LEU A 244 -14.38 5.88 5.78
CA LEU A 244 -14.15 7.25 5.30
C LEU A 244 -14.68 8.30 6.28
N SER A 245 -15.88 8.09 6.87
CA SER A 245 -16.43 8.98 7.87
C SER A 245 -15.59 9.04 9.16
N ASN A 246 -15.03 7.91 9.59
CA ASN A 246 -14.10 7.87 10.72
C ASN A 246 -12.80 8.60 10.40
N ALA A 247 -12.26 8.42 9.18
CA ALA A 247 -11.09 9.16 8.72
C ALA A 247 -11.36 10.68 8.69
N GLN A 248 -12.52 11.11 8.19
CA GLN A 248 -12.95 12.52 8.22
C GLN A 248 -13.05 13.06 9.65
N ARG A 249 -13.70 12.32 10.57
CA ARG A 249 -13.84 12.72 11.98
C ARG A 249 -12.51 12.81 12.71
N ALA A 250 -11.63 11.84 12.52
CA ALA A 250 -10.28 11.86 13.10
C ALA A 250 -9.53 13.14 12.71
N HIS A 251 -9.84 13.69 11.54
CA HIS A 251 -9.24 14.92 11.05
C HIS A 251 -10.00 16.19 11.48
N SER A 252 -11.32 16.15 11.70
CA SER A 252 -12.13 17.32 12.12
C SER A 252 -12.00 17.61 13.61
N ASN A 253 -11.95 16.58 14.45
CA ASN A 253 -11.77 16.71 15.90
C ASN A 253 -10.44 17.36 16.32
N HIS A 254 -9.50 17.51 15.38
CA HIS A 254 -8.26 18.23 15.60
C HIS A 254 -8.44 19.76 15.84
N TRP A 255 -9.61 20.35 15.58
CA TRP A 255 -9.81 21.80 15.81
C TRP A 255 -10.27 22.12 17.24
N LEU A 256 -11.18 21.34 17.80
CA LEU A 256 -11.61 21.50 19.21
C LEU A 256 -10.60 20.85 20.19
N GLY A 257 -9.85 19.82 19.75
CA GLY A 257 -8.77 19.20 20.51
C GLY A 257 -7.47 20.01 20.58
N LYS A 258 -7.31 21.04 19.75
CA LYS A 258 -6.06 21.84 19.68
C LYS A 258 -5.73 22.59 20.98
N PHE A 259 -6.69 22.91 21.83
CA PHE A 259 -6.43 23.67 23.06
C PHE A 259 -6.02 22.79 24.25
N TRP A 260 -6.51 21.54 24.33
CA TRP A 260 -6.22 20.65 25.47
C TRP A 260 -5.79 19.23 25.09
N SER A 261 -6.13 18.72 23.90
CA SER A 261 -5.87 17.34 23.52
C SER A 261 -5.00 17.19 22.26
N GLY A 262 -4.89 18.18 21.38
CA GLY A 262 -4.23 18.04 20.09
C GLY A 262 -2.72 17.76 20.17
N LYS A 263 -2.00 18.42 21.09
CA LYS A 263 -0.58 18.09 21.35
C LYS A 263 -0.44 16.81 22.18
N MET A 264 -1.41 16.53 23.05
CA MET A 264 -1.38 15.34 23.91
C MET A 264 -1.81 14.06 23.16
N ALA A 265 -2.72 14.15 22.19
CA ALA A 265 -3.11 13.00 21.37
C ALA A 265 -2.00 12.53 20.42
N ASP A 266 -1.23 13.48 19.85
CA ASP A 266 -0.06 13.16 19.02
C ASP A 266 1.15 12.70 19.87
N ILE A 267 1.25 13.17 21.12
CA ILE A 267 2.32 12.82 22.06
C ILE A 267 2.01 11.49 22.78
N GLY A 268 0.72 11.11 22.85
CA GLY A 268 0.24 9.92 23.54
C GLY A 268 0.38 10.02 25.07
N TYR A 269 0.24 8.90 25.76
CA TYR A 269 0.28 8.85 27.23
C TYR A 269 1.71 8.83 27.81
N ALA A 270 2.74 8.71 26.97
CA ALA A 270 4.12 8.54 27.37
C ALA A 270 4.65 9.62 28.34
N PRO A 271 4.48 10.94 28.06
CA PRO A 271 4.97 11.98 28.96
C PRO A 271 4.26 11.97 30.32
N ILE A 272 2.95 11.69 30.31
CA ILE A 272 2.15 11.63 31.53
C ILE A 272 2.63 10.50 32.42
N LEU A 273 2.79 9.29 31.86
CA LEU A 273 3.32 8.14 32.58
C LEU A 273 4.73 8.40 33.10
N PHE A 274 5.59 9.01 32.30
CA PHE A 274 6.95 9.35 32.72
C PHE A 274 6.95 10.30 33.92
N CYS A 275 6.18 11.39 33.84
CA CYS A 275 6.04 12.34 34.95
C CYS A 275 5.42 11.68 36.19
N THR A 276 4.41 10.83 36.02
CA THR A 276 3.74 10.13 37.13
C THR A 276 4.73 9.21 37.85
N ILE A 277 5.52 8.43 37.12
CA ILE A 277 6.55 7.55 37.72
C ILE A 277 7.57 8.38 38.50
N ILE A 278 8.04 9.51 37.96
CA ILE A 278 8.99 10.39 38.66
C ILE A 278 8.37 10.93 39.94
N ILE A 279 7.16 11.49 39.87
CA ILE A 279 6.47 12.07 41.04
C ILE A 279 6.28 11.02 42.12
N LEU A 280 5.78 9.83 41.76
CA LEU A 280 5.59 8.74 42.72
C LEU A 280 6.91 8.28 43.33
N THR A 281 7.98 8.22 42.55
CA THR A 281 9.33 7.84 43.04
C THR A 281 9.86 8.89 44.00
N VAL A 282 9.71 10.17 43.70
CA VAL A 282 10.13 11.28 44.59
C VAL A 282 9.34 11.28 45.90
N LEU A 283 8.00 11.13 45.81
CA LEU A 283 7.13 11.03 47.00
C LEU A 283 7.51 9.83 47.86
N PHE A 284 7.79 8.69 47.26
CA PHE A 284 8.21 7.48 47.94
C PHE A 284 9.56 7.68 48.67
N ILE A 285 10.55 8.27 48.00
CA ILE A 285 11.84 8.58 48.59
C ILE A 285 11.69 9.52 49.76
N ASN A 286 10.89 10.60 49.61
CA ASN A 286 10.69 11.60 50.65
C ASN A 286 9.88 11.07 51.84
N SER A 287 8.86 10.26 51.63
CA SER A 287 7.98 9.75 52.69
C SER A 287 8.59 8.58 53.46
N ILE A 288 9.35 7.71 52.80
CA ILE A 288 9.79 6.45 53.38
C ILE A 288 11.28 6.47 53.70
N LEU A 289 12.14 6.95 52.76
CA LEU A 289 13.58 6.87 52.89
C LEU A 289 14.20 8.11 53.56
N ALA A 290 13.58 9.30 53.42
CA ALA A 290 14.10 10.53 54.01
C ALA A 290 13.35 10.95 55.27
N ALA A 291 12.37 10.18 55.76
CA ALA A 291 11.62 10.49 56.96
C ALA A 291 12.47 10.47 58.21
N PRO A 292 12.24 11.37 59.19
CA PRO A 292 13.05 11.44 60.43
C PRO A 292 12.94 10.19 61.33
N ASN A 293 12.04 9.27 61.02
CA ASN A 293 11.84 7.99 61.72
C ASN A 293 12.67 6.82 61.15
N LEU A 294 13.64 7.08 60.29
CA LEU A 294 14.50 6.07 59.65
C LEU A 294 15.14 5.06 60.64
N PRO A 295 15.54 5.43 61.88
CA PRO A 295 16.11 4.50 62.85
C PRO A 295 15.16 3.37 63.28
N LYS A 296 13.84 3.51 63.06
CA LYS A 296 12.82 2.50 63.38
C LYS A 296 12.51 1.55 62.26
N VAL A 297 13.04 1.82 61.03
CA VAL A 297 12.77 1.02 59.85
C VAL A 297 13.69 -0.23 59.91
N THR A 298 13.09 -1.41 59.90
CA THR A 298 13.87 -2.66 59.88
C THR A 298 14.72 -2.73 58.61
N ALA A 299 15.88 -3.40 58.66
CA ALA A 299 16.79 -3.58 57.52
C ALA A 299 16.05 -4.18 56.30
N VAL A 300 15.07 -5.03 56.54
CA VAL A 300 14.22 -5.63 55.49
C VAL A 300 13.42 -4.60 54.76
N VAL A 301 12.76 -3.66 55.44
CA VAL A 301 11.96 -2.58 54.81
C VAL A 301 12.88 -1.64 54.01
N GLY A 302 14.06 -1.34 54.54
CA GLY A 302 15.08 -0.56 53.82
C GLY A 302 15.51 -1.20 52.52
N LEU A 303 15.80 -2.52 52.54
CA LEU A 303 16.16 -3.28 51.33
C LEU A 303 15.04 -3.26 50.27
N TRP A 304 13.79 -3.50 50.69
CA TRP A 304 12.64 -3.42 49.77
C TRP A 304 12.44 -2.03 49.21
N GLY A 305 12.63 -0.98 50.01
CA GLY A 305 12.59 0.39 49.55
C GLY A 305 13.60 0.70 48.45
N TRP A 306 14.85 0.31 48.64
CA TRP A 306 15.88 0.46 47.62
C TRP A 306 15.63 -0.40 46.40
N ALA A 307 15.08 -1.61 46.53
CA ALA A 307 14.67 -2.44 45.43
C ALA A 307 13.54 -1.73 44.58
N ALA A 308 12.57 -1.14 45.25
CA ALA A 308 11.49 -0.40 44.57
C ALA A 308 12.03 0.82 43.78
N VAL A 309 12.95 1.59 44.37
CA VAL A 309 13.60 2.71 43.67
C VAL A 309 14.41 2.20 42.47
N SER A 310 15.15 1.13 42.61
CA SER A 310 15.94 0.54 41.52
C SER A 310 15.06 0.08 40.37
N VAL A 311 13.91 -0.55 40.65
CA VAL A 311 12.93 -0.96 39.65
C VAL A 311 12.31 0.26 38.96
N SER A 312 11.98 1.34 39.70
CA SER A 312 11.45 2.58 39.14
C SER A 312 12.45 3.24 38.19
N VAL A 313 13.73 3.34 38.58
CA VAL A 313 14.78 3.88 37.72
C VAL A 313 14.97 3.00 36.48
N GLY A 314 15.00 1.67 36.65
CA GLY A 314 15.05 0.72 35.55
C GLY A 314 13.88 0.90 34.59
N SER A 315 12.67 1.12 35.10
CA SER A 315 11.47 1.39 34.31
C SER A 315 11.60 2.67 33.48
N LEU A 316 12.09 3.75 34.09
CA LEU A 316 12.33 5.02 33.39
C LEU A 316 13.37 4.88 32.26
N VAL A 317 14.45 4.17 32.51
CA VAL A 317 15.48 3.90 31.51
C VAL A 317 14.90 3.07 30.35
N MET A 318 14.14 2.02 30.67
CA MET A 318 13.49 1.20 29.67
C MET A 318 12.44 1.99 28.88
N PHE A 319 11.67 2.81 29.57
CA PHE A 319 10.68 3.68 28.93
C PHE A 319 11.34 4.68 27.96
N TYR A 320 12.42 5.33 28.40
CA TYR A 320 13.22 6.21 27.55
C TYR A 320 13.79 5.48 26.34
N ARG A 321 14.35 4.30 26.51
CA ARG A 321 14.82 3.45 25.40
C ARG A 321 13.69 3.07 24.46
N CYS A 322 12.51 2.78 24.99
CA CYS A 322 11.31 2.47 24.23
C CYS A 322 10.73 3.68 23.48
N SER A 323 10.95 4.89 23.87
CA SER A 323 10.53 6.09 23.15
C SER A 323 11.44 6.48 21.98
N LYS A 324 12.63 5.88 21.90
CA LYS A 324 13.58 6.08 20.78
C LYS A 324 13.16 5.30 19.52
N ASP A 325 14.05 5.20 18.55
CA ASP A 325 13.83 4.57 17.26
C ASP A 325 13.37 3.09 17.38
N PRO A 326 12.16 2.74 16.92
CA PRO A 326 11.68 1.36 16.93
C PRO A 326 12.21 0.51 15.77
N GLY A 327 13.10 1.05 14.92
CA GLY A 327 13.55 0.51 13.65
C GLY A 327 12.87 1.21 12.48
N TYR A 328 12.87 2.55 12.45
CA TYR A 328 12.37 3.32 11.32
C TYR A 328 13.24 3.09 10.09
N LEU A 329 12.58 2.83 8.96
CA LEU A 329 13.25 2.77 7.67
C LEU A 329 13.63 4.20 7.22
N LYS A 330 14.83 4.32 6.66
CA LYS A 330 15.33 5.59 6.11
C LYS A 330 14.53 5.97 4.87
N ARG A 331 14.19 7.24 4.74
CA ARG A 331 13.48 7.82 3.59
C ARG A 331 14.43 8.60 2.70
N PRO A 332 14.10 8.81 1.42
CA PRO A 332 14.79 9.78 0.61
C PRO A 332 14.82 11.14 1.33
N GLY A 333 16.03 11.67 1.55
CA GLY A 333 16.25 12.92 2.31
C GLY A 333 16.64 12.75 3.78
N ASP A 334 16.53 11.58 4.38
CA ASP A 334 17.08 11.32 5.73
C ASP A 334 18.63 11.26 5.66
N VAL A 335 19.31 11.73 6.72
CA VAL A 335 20.78 11.67 6.83
C VAL A 335 21.26 10.21 6.73
N GLY A 336 22.19 9.96 5.78
CA GLY A 336 22.71 8.62 5.51
C GLY A 336 21.81 7.76 4.63
N TYR A 337 20.83 8.34 3.94
CA TYR A 337 20.21 7.71 2.79
C TYR A 337 21.15 7.85 1.59
N HIS A 338 21.73 6.73 1.16
CA HIS A 338 22.47 6.70 -0.11
C HIS A 338 21.43 6.66 -1.23
N LYS A 339 21.36 7.76 -1.96
CA LYS A 339 20.65 7.83 -3.23
C LYS A 339 21.58 7.21 -4.26
N ASP A 340 21.47 5.89 -4.44
CA ASP A 340 21.90 5.31 -5.70
C ASP A 340 21.05 6.00 -6.76
N THR A 341 21.71 6.67 -7.69
CA THR A 341 21.14 7.63 -8.65
C THR A 341 20.23 6.97 -9.68
N GLU A 342 20.00 5.70 -9.57
CA GLU A 342 19.09 4.92 -10.41
C GLU A 342 17.73 4.81 -9.75
N ASP A 343 16.68 4.92 -10.54
CA ASP A 343 15.30 4.74 -10.11
C ASP A 343 15.18 3.40 -9.36
N LEU A 344 14.75 3.47 -8.08
CA LEU A 344 14.60 2.30 -7.21
C LEU A 344 13.79 1.16 -7.85
N LEU A 345 12.96 1.47 -8.86
CA LEU A 345 12.15 0.50 -9.58
C LEU A 345 12.79 0.03 -10.91
N LEU A 346 13.86 0.71 -11.40
CA LEU A 346 14.65 0.23 -12.55
C LEU A 346 15.48 -1.00 -12.21
N ASN A 347 16.08 -1.00 -11.02
CA ASN A 347 16.95 -2.07 -10.52
C ASN A 347 16.20 -3.18 -9.75
N ILE A 348 14.88 -3.11 -9.68
CA ILE A 348 14.10 -4.27 -9.27
C ILE A 348 14.13 -5.25 -10.45
N ASP A 349 15.23 -6.01 -10.54
CA ASP A 349 15.22 -7.25 -11.28
C ASP A 349 14.09 -8.10 -10.69
N LEU A 350 13.01 -8.24 -11.46
CA LEU A 350 11.80 -8.97 -11.07
C LEU A 350 12.13 -10.42 -10.66
N ASN A 351 13.35 -10.86 -10.92
CA ASN A 351 13.81 -12.22 -10.69
C ASN A 351 14.78 -12.38 -9.50
N ASN A 352 15.41 -11.33 -8.94
CA ASN A 352 16.55 -11.61 -8.06
C ASN A 352 16.97 -10.53 -7.04
N SER A 353 16.08 -9.77 -6.40
CA SER A 353 16.54 -8.93 -5.28
C SER A 353 16.13 -9.50 -3.93
N SER A 354 17.07 -9.58 -2.99
CA SER A 354 16.84 -10.02 -1.61
C SER A 354 15.83 -9.13 -0.85
N MET A 355 15.50 -7.96 -1.36
CA MET A 355 14.54 -7.02 -0.76
C MET A 355 13.17 -7.05 -1.43
N TRP A 356 13.07 -7.43 -2.71
CA TRP A 356 11.83 -7.47 -3.47
C TRP A 356 11.34 -8.91 -3.65
N THR A 357 10.13 -9.20 -3.20
CA THR A 357 9.52 -10.53 -3.30
C THR A 357 8.49 -10.64 -4.43
N GLY A 358 8.49 -9.70 -5.37
CA GLY A 358 7.48 -9.63 -6.44
C GLY A 358 6.14 -9.05 -5.99
N ASN A 359 6.03 -8.57 -4.74
CA ASN A 359 4.78 -8.09 -4.19
C ASN A 359 4.72 -6.56 -4.14
N TRP A 360 3.87 -5.96 -4.95
CA TRP A 360 3.67 -4.51 -5.03
C TRP A 360 3.19 -3.88 -3.72
N SER A 361 2.64 -4.68 -2.80
CA SER A 361 2.29 -4.21 -1.45
C SER A 361 3.50 -3.73 -0.64
N GLN A 362 4.73 -4.07 -1.06
CA GLN A 362 5.97 -3.56 -0.44
C GLN A 362 6.24 -2.09 -0.76
N LEU A 363 5.63 -1.52 -1.79
CA LEU A 363 5.76 -0.09 -2.08
C LEU A 363 5.05 0.74 -1.01
N CYS A 364 5.74 1.76 -0.49
CA CYS A 364 5.13 2.75 0.38
C CYS A 364 5.00 4.09 -0.35
N PRO A 365 3.78 4.48 -0.79
CA PRO A 365 3.58 5.74 -1.49
C PRO A 365 3.99 6.98 -0.67
N THR A 366 3.73 6.94 0.63
CA THR A 366 4.01 8.06 1.56
C THR A 366 5.48 8.22 1.86
N CYS A 367 6.22 7.13 2.05
CA CYS A 367 7.64 7.17 2.42
C CYS A 367 8.57 7.07 1.21
N LYS A 368 8.05 6.75 0.02
CA LYS A 368 8.80 6.57 -1.24
C LYS A 368 9.95 5.56 -1.11
N ILE A 369 9.66 4.44 -0.44
CA ILE A 369 10.61 3.35 -0.22
C ILE A 369 9.99 2.00 -0.55
N VAL A 370 10.82 1.07 -0.99
CA VAL A 370 10.50 -0.35 -1.04
C VAL A 370 10.68 -0.92 0.35
N ARG A 371 9.64 -1.50 0.92
CA ARG A 371 9.65 -2.01 2.29
C ARG A 371 10.15 -3.46 2.34
N PRO A 372 11.08 -3.79 3.24
CA PRO A 372 11.42 -5.19 3.53
C PRO A 372 10.20 -5.99 3.97
N VAL A 373 10.28 -7.30 3.85
CA VAL A 373 9.24 -8.22 4.36
C VAL A 373 8.99 -7.95 5.85
N ARG A 374 7.73 -8.02 6.29
CA ARG A 374 7.25 -7.71 7.65
C ARG A 374 7.33 -6.23 8.06
N SER A 375 7.68 -5.32 7.16
CA SER A 375 7.62 -3.89 7.44
C SER A 375 6.25 -3.33 7.08
N LYS A 376 5.77 -2.35 7.87
CA LYS A 376 4.51 -1.63 7.58
C LYS A 376 4.69 -0.13 7.80
N HIS A 377 3.87 0.65 7.09
CA HIS A 377 3.75 2.08 7.32
C HIS A 377 2.83 2.32 8.52
N CYS A 378 3.31 3.06 9.51
CA CYS A 378 2.48 3.51 10.62
C CYS A 378 1.85 4.85 10.28
N PRO A 379 0.51 4.97 10.19
CA PRO A 379 -0.16 6.22 9.84
C PRO A 379 -0.03 7.28 10.95
N ILE A 380 0.18 6.87 12.20
CA ILE A 380 0.35 7.78 13.35
C ILE A 380 1.76 8.38 13.35
N CYS A 381 2.79 7.53 13.27
CA CYS A 381 4.19 7.97 13.19
C CYS A 381 4.57 8.52 11.81
N LYS A 382 3.73 8.31 10.78
CA LYS A 382 3.96 8.67 9.38
C LYS A 382 5.31 8.16 8.84
N ARG A 383 5.75 7.00 9.30
CA ARG A 383 7.00 6.34 8.91
C ARG A 383 6.82 4.83 8.76
N CYS A 384 7.62 4.23 7.90
CA CYS A 384 7.72 2.76 7.81
C CYS A 384 8.62 2.23 8.91
N VAL A 385 8.22 1.10 9.50
CA VAL A 385 8.90 0.44 10.61
C VAL A 385 9.22 -0.99 10.23
N GLU A 386 10.46 -1.40 10.46
CA GLU A 386 10.92 -2.77 10.22
C GLU A 386 10.35 -3.72 11.28
N GLN A 387 9.88 -4.89 10.85
CA GLN A 387 9.22 -5.88 11.70
C GLN A 387 8.09 -5.27 12.55
N PHE A 388 7.27 -4.43 11.91
CA PHE A 388 6.17 -3.72 12.58
C PHE A 388 5.17 -4.69 13.19
N ASP A 389 4.88 -4.51 14.48
CA ASP A 389 3.81 -5.20 15.20
C ASP A 389 2.59 -4.28 15.33
N HIS A 390 2.69 -3.23 16.14
CA HIS A 390 1.63 -2.24 16.32
C HIS A 390 2.19 -0.88 16.74
N HIS A 391 1.35 0.16 16.68
CA HIS A 391 1.63 1.43 17.35
C HIS A 391 1.09 1.37 18.77
N CYS A 392 1.96 1.59 19.76
CA CYS A 392 1.60 1.53 21.16
C CYS A 392 1.34 2.94 21.71
N PRO A 393 0.08 3.29 22.06
CA PRO A 393 -0.25 4.62 22.61
C PRO A 393 0.46 4.93 23.93
N TRP A 394 0.73 3.90 24.75
CA TRP A 394 1.34 4.04 26.06
C TRP A 394 2.78 4.54 26.03
N ILE A 395 3.52 4.18 25.01
CA ILE A 395 4.89 4.63 24.78
C ILE A 395 4.99 5.66 23.67
N SER A 396 3.83 6.03 23.08
CA SER A 396 3.71 6.99 21.96
C SER A 396 4.62 6.67 20.80
N ASN A 397 4.83 5.38 20.52
CA ASN A 397 5.75 4.93 19.49
C ASN A 397 5.36 3.53 18.97
N CYS A 398 5.94 3.14 17.83
CA CYS A 398 5.74 1.81 17.26
C CYS A 398 6.52 0.73 18.02
N VAL A 399 6.01 -0.49 17.97
CA VAL A 399 6.71 -1.71 18.33
C VAL A 399 7.21 -2.37 17.05
N GLY A 400 8.52 -2.53 16.91
CA GLY A 400 9.18 -3.06 15.72
C GLY A 400 10.46 -3.83 16.07
N LYS A 401 11.38 -3.95 15.10
CA LYS A 401 12.61 -4.78 15.17
C LYS A 401 13.43 -4.58 16.44
N VAL A 402 13.69 -3.35 16.83
CA VAL A 402 14.56 -3.03 17.98
C VAL A 402 13.98 -3.53 19.30
N ARG A 403 12.65 -3.69 19.38
CA ARG A 403 11.96 -4.14 20.60
C ARG A 403 11.74 -5.63 20.67
N SER A 404 11.72 -6.31 19.55
CA SER A 404 11.71 -7.78 19.53
C SER A 404 12.94 -8.34 20.27
N CYS A 405 14.08 -7.64 20.20
CA CYS A 405 15.28 -8.03 20.93
C CYS A 405 15.13 -7.85 22.44
N ILE A 406 14.47 -6.80 22.92
CA ILE A 406 14.27 -6.56 24.36
C ILE A 406 13.33 -7.61 24.96
N ASN A 407 12.24 -7.96 24.24
CA ASN A 407 11.35 -9.05 24.65
C ASN A 407 12.03 -10.41 24.65
N TYR A 408 13.04 -10.64 23.80
CA TYR A 408 13.81 -11.88 23.76
C TYR A 408 14.71 -12.08 25.00
N TYR A 409 15.27 -10.99 25.53
CA TYR A 409 16.11 -11.06 26.75
C TYR A 409 15.29 -11.22 28.03
N PHE A 410 14.04 -10.76 28.07
CA PHE A 410 13.20 -10.84 29.27
C PHE A 410 12.25 -12.06 29.30
N CYS A 411 12.09 -12.82 28.21
CA CYS A 411 11.24 -14.00 28.17
C CYS A 411 11.81 -15.10 27.26
N PRO A 412 12.85 -15.88 27.70
CA PRO A 412 13.50 -16.89 26.87
C PRO A 412 12.65 -18.13 26.55
N SER A 413 11.45 -18.29 27.13
CA SER A 413 10.78 -19.61 27.17
C SER A 413 9.42 -19.70 26.49
N GLN A 414 8.96 -18.75 25.69
CA GLN A 414 7.65 -18.89 25.04
C GLN A 414 7.62 -18.60 23.54
N LYS A 415 7.77 -19.67 22.75
CA LYS A 415 7.30 -19.78 21.36
C LYS A 415 5.75 -19.81 21.25
N ARG A 416 4.99 -19.17 22.12
CA ARG A 416 3.53 -19.09 22.03
C ARG A 416 3.10 -17.64 21.79
N LYS A 417 2.13 -17.47 20.87
CA LYS A 417 1.44 -16.21 20.57
C LYS A 417 0.97 -15.55 21.89
N MET A 418 1.78 -14.68 22.46
CA MET A 418 1.33 -13.82 23.55
C MET A 418 0.50 -12.68 23.00
N LYS A 419 -0.71 -12.51 23.54
CA LYS A 419 -1.49 -11.29 23.34
C LYS A 419 -0.68 -10.12 23.93
N PRO A 420 -0.64 -8.94 23.29
CA PRO A 420 0.23 -7.81 23.70
C PRO A 420 -0.06 -7.27 25.10
N PHE A 421 -1.08 -7.76 25.77
CA PHE A 421 -1.53 -7.31 27.08
C PHE A 421 -0.82 -7.94 28.29
N ASP A 422 -0.19 -9.13 28.14
CA ASP A 422 0.31 -9.88 29.32
C ASP A 422 1.58 -9.32 29.95
N GLY A 423 2.45 -8.65 29.19
CA GLY A 423 3.66 -8.03 29.74
C GLY A 423 3.36 -6.77 30.54
N PHE A 424 2.38 -5.99 30.09
CA PHE A 424 1.97 -4.75 30.73
C PHE A 424 1.09 -5.02 31.96
N ILE A 425 0.24 -6.06 31.90
CA ILE A 425 -0.54 -6.52 33.06
C ILE A 425 0.35 -7.00 34.19
N LYS A 426 1.45 -7.70 33.89
CA LYS A 426 2.45 -8.10 34.90
C LYS A 426 3.15 -6.89 35.51
N PHE A 427 3.39 -5.83 34.72
CA PHE A 427 3.96 -4.58 35.20
C PHE A 427 2.92 -3.78 36.02
N CYS A 428 1.66 -3.75 35.61
CA CYS A 428 0.55 -3.17 36.41
C CYS A 428 0.23 -4.02 37.66
N PHE A 429 0.46 -5.34 37.63
CA PHE A 429 0.36 -6.18 38.84
C PHE A 429 1.45 -5.86 39.85
N LEU A 430 2.66 -5.47 39.42
CA LEU A 430 3.69 -4.96 40.34
C LEU A 430 3.26 -3.63 40.99
N ILE A 431 2.59 -2.75 40.22
CA ILE A 431 2.01 -1.50 40.77
C ILE A 431 0.83 -1.81 41.71
N LYS A 432 -0.01 -2.77 41.35
CA LYS A 432 -1.12 -3.22 42.22
C LYS A 432 -0.65 -3.91 43.49
N TRP A 433 0.53 -4.54 43.46
CA TRP A 433 1.18 -5.11 44.65
C TRP A 433 1.64 -4.02 45.62
N VAL A 434 2.05 -2.87 45.10
CA VAL A 434 2.36 -1.69 45.92
C VAL A 434 1.10 -1.15 46.58
N ASP A 435 -0.06 -1.12 45.87
CA ASP A 435 -1.36 -0.70 46.46
C ASP A 435 -1.92 -1.66 47.53
N VAL A 436 -1.62 -2.96 47.41
CA VAL A 436 -1.98 -3.96 48.46
C VAL A 436 -1.07 -3.81 49.68
N TRP A 437 0.19 -3.44 49.43
CA TRP A 437 1.19 -3.24 50.48
C TRP A 437 0.90 -1.98 51.33
N ASP A 438 0.37 -0.93 50.68
CA ASP A 438 -0.01 0.31 51.37
C ASP A 438 -1.18 0.11 52.35
N LYS A 439 -2.07 -0.86 52.10
CA LYS A 439 -3.15 -1.23 52.99
C LYS A 439 -2.72 -2.05 54.20
N ASP A 440 -1.75 -2.95 54.02
CA ASP A 440 -1.25 -3.79 55.11
C ASP A 440 -0.30 -3.02 56.04
N ILE A 441 0.55 -2.14 55.48
CA ILE A 441 1.44 -1.28 56.25
C ILE A 441 0.68 -0.18 56.97
N ALA A 442 -0.37 0.41 56.34
CA ALA A 442 -1.22 1.40 57.02
C ALA A 442 -1.95 0.79 58.22
N SER A 443 -2.34 -0.48 58.18
CA SER A 443 -2.97 -1.17 59.29
C SER A 443 -2.02 -1.49 60.44
N GLU A 444 -0.74 -1.77 60.18
CA GLU A 444 0.26 -1.99 61.22
C GLU A 444 0.80 -0.70 61.85
N ILE A 445 0.83 0.41 61.09
CA ILE A 445 1.23 1.73 61.65
C ILE A 445 0.13 2.32 62.55
N PHE A 446 -1.12 1.96 62.38
CA PHE A 446 -2.24 2.43 63.21
C PHE A 446 -2.37 1.67 64.52
N ILE A 447 -1.66 0.53 64.68
CA ILE A 447 -1.65 -0.26 65.93
C ILE A 447 -0.51 0.17 66.89
N ILE A 448 0.42 1.03 66.42
CA ILE A 448 1.62 1.44 67.20
C ILE A 448 1.59 2.94 67.54
N SER A 449 0.49 3.66 67.34
CA SER A 449 0.33 5.05 67.79
C SER A 449 -0.62 5.16 68.99
#